data_6397533e4a12230c5b040f4b2d09171e
#
_entry.id   6397533e4a12230c5b040f4b2d09171e
#
_cell.length_a   1.000
_cell.length_b   1.000
_cell.length_c   1.000
_cell.angle_alpha   90.00
_cell.angle_beta   90.00
_cell.angle_gamma   90.00
#
_symmetry.space_group_name_H-M   'P 1'
#
loop_
_entity.id
_entity.type
_entity.pdbx_description
1 polymer ?
#
loop_
_entity_poly.entity_id
_entity_poly.type
_entity_poly.pdbx_seq_one_letter_code
_entity_poly.pdbx_strand_id
1 'polypeptide(L)' 'MMAQAVHGEARGEDFIGKVAVAAVILNRVNSPLFPNTIKEVIYQPRAFTCVDDGQINLKPNLDAYLAVSDAILGNDP' A
#
# COMPACT_ATOMS: atom_id res chain seq x y z
N MET A 1 -2.31 3.35 8.11
CA MET A 1 -3.17 2.95 6.97
C MET A 1 -2.39 2.37 5.80
N MET A 2 -1.35 3.01 5.35
CA MET A 2 -0.51 2.45 4.27
C MET A 2 0.08 1.08 4.62
N ALA A 3 0.61 0.92 5.84
CA ALA A 3 1.18 -0.35 6.26
C ALA A 3 0.14 -1.47 6.25
N GLN A 4 -1.09 -1.18 6.61
CA GLN A 4 -2.21 -2.13 6.56
C GLN A 4 -2.49 -2.57 5.12
N ALA A 5 -2.53 -1.64 4.18
CA ALA A 5 -2.75 -1.94 2.77
C ALA A 5 -1.59 -2.76 2.19
N VAL A 6 -0.35 -2.37 2.50
CA VAL A 6 0.83 -3.11 2.05
C VAL A 6 0.83 -4.52 2.61
N HIS A 7 0.55 -4.66 3.91
CA HIS A 7 0.50 -5.98 4.55
C HIS A 7 -0.59 -6.87 3.94
N GLY A 8 -1.78 -6.33 3.73
CA GLY A 8 -2.90 -7.09 3.19
C GLY A 8 -2.75 -7.43 1.72
N GLU A 9 -2.26 -6.49 0.91
CA GLU A 9 -2.17 -6.66 -0.55
C GLU A 9 -0.94 -7.47 -0.96
N ALA A 10 0.17 -7.33 -0.26
CA ALA A 10 1.44 -7.95 -0.61
C ALA A 10 1.82 -9.12 0.30
N ARG A 11 0.85 -9.77 0.94
CA ARG A 11 1.10 -10.96 1.76
C ARG A 11 1.68 -12.06 0.87
N GLY A 12 2.79 -12.65 1.34
CA GLY A 12 3.48 -13.67 0.56
C GLY A 12 4.48 -13.12 -0.45
N GLU A 13 4.48 -11.80 -0.68
CA GLU A 13 5.48 -11.17 -1.53
C GLU A 13 6.76 -10.91 -0.75
N ASP A 14 7.88 -10.78 -1.47
CA ASP A 14 9.14 -10.37 -0.87
C ASP A 14 9.10 -8.88 -0.49
N PHE A 15 10.19 -8.41 0.14
CA PHE A 15 10.26 -7.01 0.60
C PHE A 15 10.15 -6.02 -0.57
N ILE A 16 10.78 -6.32 -1.70
CA ILE A 16 10.72 -5.46 -2.90
C ILE A 16 9.28 -5.34 -3.40
N GLY A 17 8.53 -6.43 -3.41
CA GLY A 17 7.12 -6.42 -3.78
C GLY A 17 6.27 -5.55 -2.84
N LYS A 18 6.58 -5.58 -1.55
CA LYS A 18 5.90 -4.73 -0.56
C LYS A 18 6.21 -3.25 -0.79
N VAL A 19 7.46 -2.92 -1.08
CA VAL A 19 7.86 -1.53 -1.42
C VAL A 19 7.13 -1.07 -2.68
N ALA A 20 7.01 -1.93 -3.69
CA ALA A 20 6.30 -1.61 -4.92
C ALA A 20 4.84 -1.27 -4.68
N VAL A 21 4.14 -2.01 -3.82
CA VAL A 21 2.75 -1.71 -3.45
C VAL A 21 2.66 -0.35 -2.78
N ALA A 22 3.55 -0.06 -1.84
CA ALA A 22 3.57 1.25 -1.17
C ALA A 22 3.84 2.38 -2.17
N ALA A 23 4.75 2.18 -3.11
CA ALA A 23 5.07 3.16 -4.15
C ALA A 23 3.87 3.43 -5.06
N VAL A 24 3.11 2.40 -5.42
CA VAL A 24 1.87 2.57 -6.21
C VAL A 24 0.88 3.48 -5.48
N ILE A 25 0.67 3.26 -4.18
CA ILE A 25 -0.24 4.09 -3.39
C ILE A 25 0.22 5.55 -3.40
N LEU A 26 1.51 5.79 -3.14
CA LEU A 26 2.06 7.15 -3.12
C LEU A 26 1.97 7.83 -4.49
N ASN A 27 2.26 7.11 -5.56
CA ASN A 27 2.18 7.65 -6.91
C ASN A 27 0.74 8.02 -7.27
N ARG A 28 -0.24 7.23 -6.86
CA ARG A 28 -1.65 7.53 -7.12
C ARG A 28 -2.10 8.77 -6.35
N VAL A 29 -1.71 8.90 -5.07
CA VAL A 29 -2.03 10.08 -4.27
C VAL A 29 -1.52 11.36 -4.95
N ASN A 30 -0.35 11.29 -5.59
CA ASN A 30 0.28 12.44 -6.24
C ASN A 30 -0.19 12.62 -7.70
N SER A 31 -1.04 11.76 -8.21
CA SER A 31 -1.54 11.83 -9.58
C SER A 31 -2.87 12.58 -9.64
N PRO A 32 -3.08 13.48 -10.62
CA PRO A 32 -4.37 14.14 -10.80
C PRO A 32 -5.48 13.19 -11.28
N LEU A 33 -5.11 11.96 -11.69
CA LEU A 33 -6.06 10.97 -12.17
C LEU A 33 -6.68 10.12 -11.06
N PHE A 34 -6.19 10.27 -9.82
CA PHE A 34 -6.63 9.49 -8.67
C PHE A 34 -7.02 10.40 -7.51
N PRO A 35 -7.74 9.88 -6.51
CA PRO A 35 -7.98 10.64 -5.28
C PRO A 35 -6.68 11.14 -4.66
N ASN A 36 -6.74 12.23 -3.92
CA ASN A 36 -5.53 12.89 -3.40
C ASN A 36 -5.22 12.58 -1.94
N THR A 37 -5.88 11.61 -1.35
CA THR A 37 -5.55 11.14 0.01
C THR A 37 -5.26 9.64 -0.01
N ILE A 38 -4.41 9.20 0.93
CA ILE A 38 -4.03 7.79 1.06
C ILE A 38 -5.28 6.93 1.28
N LYS A 39 -6.16 7.35 2.19
CA LYS A 39 -7.39 6.61 2.49
C LYS A 39 -8.25 6.44 1.24
N GLU A 40 -8.48 7.51 0.51
CA GLU A 40 -9.33 7.48 -0.67
C GLU A 40 -8.74 6.61 -1.78
N VAL A 41 -7.42 6.64 -1.97
CA VAL A 41 -6.74 5.78 -2.94
C VAL A 41 -6.90 4.31 -2.57
N ILE A 42 -6.68 3.97 -1.30
CA ILE A 42 -6.76 2.58 -0.83
C ILE A 42 -8.19 2.04 -0.95
N TYR A 43 -9.18 2.86 -0.61
CA TYR A 43 -10.58 2.44 -0.59
C TYR A 43 -11.33 2.67 -1.88
N GLN A 44 -10.65 3.08 -2.98
CA GLN A 44 -11.29 3.09 -4.28
C GLN A 44 -11.87 1.71 -4.60
N PRO A 45 -13.10 1.64 -5.14
CA PRO A 45 -13.70 0.34 -5.48
C PRO A 45 -12.77 -0.50 -6.38
N ARG A 46 -12.52 -1.74 -5.95
CA ARG A 46 -11.70 -2.72 -6.69
C ARG A 46 -10.23 -2.36 -6.83
N ALA A 47 -9.74 -1.31 -6.15
CA ALA A 47 -8.33 -0.93 -6.23
C ALA A 47 -7.42 -1.93 -5.52
N PHE A 48 -7.86 -2.44 -4.37
CA PHE A 48 -7.08 -3.37 -3.56
C PHE A 48 -7.97 -4.51 -3.06
N THR A 49 -7.55 -5.73 -3.33
CA THR A 49 -8.28 -6.94 -2.92
C THR A 49 -8.39 -7.05 -1.40
N CYS A 50 -7.37 -6.59 -0.67
CA CYS A 50 -7.34 -6.68 0.78
C CYS A 50 -8.45 -5.87 1.46
N VAL A 51 -8.99 -4.86 0.81
CA VAL A 51 -10.15 -4.11 1.30
C VAL A 51 -11.40 -4.99 1.18
N ASP A 52 -11.56 -5.64 0.02
CA ASP A 52 -12.76 -6.43 -0.28
C ASP A 52 -12.85 -7.70 0.56
N ASP A 53 -11.72 -8.35 0.86
CA ASP A 53 -11.69 -9.59 1.62
C ASP A 53 -11.40 -9.40 3.12
N GLY A 54 -11.26 -8.17 3.57
CA GLY A 54 -11.06 -7.84 4.98
C GLY A 54 -9.63 -7.97 5.48
N GLN A 55 -8.68 -8.35 4.66
CA GLN A 55 -7.27 -8.48 5.09
C GLN A 55 -6.65 -7.17 5.51
N ILE A 56 -7.19 -6.04 5.05
CA ILE A 56 -6.72 -4.72 5.47
C ILE A 56 -6.86 -4.51 6.98
N ASN A 57 -7.74 -5.26 7.64
CA ASN A 57 -7.95 -5.16 9.08
C ASN A 57 -6.94 -5.97 9.90
N LEU A 58 -6.07 -6.74 9.25
CA LEU A 58 -5.01 -7.49 9.93
C LEU A 58 -3.93 -6.52 10.44
N LYS A 59 -3.32 -6.88 11.58
CA LYS A 59 -2.22 -6.09 12.11
C LYS A 59 -1.01 -6.20 11.18
N PRO A 60 -0.46 -5.07 10.70
CA PRO A 60 0.72 -5.11 9.82
C PRO A 60 1.94 -5.67 10.56
N ASN A 61 2.80 -6.39 9.84
CA ASN A 61 4.07 -6.84 10.37
C ASN A 61 5.16 -5.76 10.18
N LEU A 62 6.33 -5.99 10.76
CA LEU A 62 7.46 -5.05 10.67
C LEU A 62 7.85 -4.78 9.21
N ASP A 63 7.87 -5.81 8.37
CA ASP A 63 8.24 -5.66 6.97
C ASP A 63 7.32 -4.68 6.24
N ALA A 64 6.02 -4.67 6.55
CA ALA A 64 5.08 -3.73 5.95
C ALA A 64 5.42 -2.28 6.32
N TYR A 65 5.76 -2.03 7.59
CA TYR A 65 6.17 -0.69 8.02
C TYR A 65 7.48 -0.25 7.37
N LEU A 66 8.45 -1.16 7.29
CA LEU A 66 9.74 -0.86 6.66
C LEU A 66 9.57 -0.60 5.16
N ALA A 67 8.68 -1.34 4.48
CA ALA A 67 8.41 -1.14 3.07
C ALA A 67 7.78 0.24 2.80
N VAL A 68 6.85 0.67 3.66
CA VAL A 68 6.25 2.01 3.56
C VAL A 68 7.32 3.08 3.74
N SER A 69 8.18 2.93 4.75
CA SER A 69 9.27 3.86 5.00
C SER A 69 10.21 3.96 3.81
N ASP A 70 10.57 2.83 3.22
CA ASP A 70 11.45 2.76 2.05
C ASP A 70 10.82 3.49 0.85
N ALA A 71 9.55 3.25 0.60
CA ALA A 71 8.83 3.90 -0.51
C ALA A 71 8.75 5.42 -0.30
N ILE A 72 8.51 5.88 0.93
CA ILE A 72 8.46 7.31 1.27
C ILE A 72 9.82 7.97 1.01
N LEU A 73 10.92 7.25 1.27
CA LEU A 73 12.28 7.75 1.02
C LEU A 73 12.65 7.76 -0.46
N GLY A 74 11.75 7.33 -1.34
CA GLY A 74 11.95 7.40 -2.79
C GLY A 74 12.48 6.13 -3.43
N ASN A 75 12.54 5.01 -2.72
CA ASN A 75 12.96 3.73 -3.27
C ASN A 75 11.78 3.08 -4.02
N ASP A 76 11.69 3.40 -5.30
CA ASP A 76 10.65 2.86 -6.19
C ASP A 76 11.29 1.79 -7.07
N PRO A 77 11.02 0.48 -6.80
CA PRO A 77 11.62 -0.60 -7.58
C PRO A 77 11.15 -0.66 -9.02
#